data_a2400514cae631db874b087d84ddd793
#
_entry.id   a2400514cae631db874b087d84ddd793
#
_cell.length_a   1.000
_cell.length_b   1.000
_cell.length_c   1.000
_cell.angle_alpha   90.00
_cell.angle_beta   90.00
_cell.angle_gamma   90.00
#
_symmetry.space_group_name_H-M   'P 1'
#
loop_
_entity.id
_entity.type
_entity.pdbx_description
1 polymer ?
#
loop_
_entity_poly.entity_id
_entity_poly.type
_entity_poly.pdbx_seq_one_letter_code
_entity_poly.pdbx_strand_id
1 'polypeptide(L)'
;MANKEFFYQEPYPLSEDKTEYYQVSDKYVSVEQFAGKQMLKIEPEALTLLAEHAIYESQFFLRPAHQKQVAAILHDPEASENDKYVALQLLRNAEISAKGVLPNCQDTGTVAVVGKKGQQVWTGCDDEEYLSRGIYNVFQHENLRFSQNAPLDMFNEVNTGTNLPAQFDIFATTGDEYHFLFVNKGGGSANKSALYQETKATLTPAKLKNFLVEKMRNLGTTACPPYHIAFVIGGTSAETTLKTAKLASAKYYDNLPTTGNEYGRAFRDIELENELLEASRHLGFGAQFGGKYFAHDVRVIRLPRHGASCPIGLAISCSADRNIKAKITKDGLWLEKMEHNPAQYIPESMRHQTEGTVVHIDLNRPMKDILAELSKHPVSTRVSLSGPLIIARDIAHTKLKERLDNGEELPQYFKDHMVYYAGPAKKPEDMVSGSLGPTTGNRMDPYVDLFQSHGASMLMLAKGNRTQAVTDACKKHGGFYLGSIGGSAAILAQEFVKSLNCLEYPELGMEAVWKMEVEGLPAFILVDDKGNNFFDIVQNDSCKKCVK
;
A
#
# COMPACT_ATOMS: atom_id res chain seq x y z
N MET A 1 -20.37 24.08 38.42
CA MET A 1 -18.99 23.68 38.09
C MET A 1 -18.11 24.88 38.36
N ALA A 2 -17.01 24.71 39.10
CA ALA A 2 -16.05 25.80 39.28
C ALA A 2 -15.45 26.17 37.92
N ASN A 3 -15.31 27.45 37.63
CA ASN A 3 -14.64 27.91 36.42
C ASN A 3 -13.18 27.46 36.50
N LYS A 4 -12.75 26.61 35.54
CA LYS A 4 -11.33 26.26 35.38
C LYS A 4 -10.59 27.49 34.83
N GLU A 5 -9.42 27.76 35.38
CA GLU A 5 -8.51 28.76 34.80
C GLU A 5 -8.10 28.31 33.38
N PHE A 6 -7.79 29.29 32.51
CA PHE A 6 -7.29 29.01 31.16
C PHE A 6 -5.96 28.27 31.27
N PHE A 7 -5.90 27.12 30.61
CA PHE A 7 -4.68 26.33 30.42
C PHE A 7 -4.63 25.82 28.96
N TYR A 8 -3.56 26.15 28.28
CA TYR A 8 -3.34 25.63 26.93
C TYR A 8 -2.64 24.26 27.00
N GLN A 9 -3.26 23.26 26.39
CA GLN A 9 -2.67 21.95 26.20
C GLN A 9 -2.48 21.71 24.70
N GLU A 10 -1.24 21.42 24.28
CA GLU A 10 -0.97 20.95 22.92
C GLU A 10 -1.75 19.65 22.66
N PRO A 11 -2.55 19.58 21.57
CA PRO A 11 -3.36 18.40 21.29
C PRO A 11 -2.53 17.13 21.04
N TYR A 12 -1.36 17.26 20.43
CA TYR A 12 -0.47 16.14 20.09
C TYR A 12 0.93 16.38 20.66
N PRO A 13 1.12 16.24 21.97
CA PRO A 13 2.41 16.52 22.62
C PRO A 13 3.38 15.36 22.32
N LEU A 14 4.17 15.50 21.26
CA LEU A 14 5.19 14.54 20.88
C LEU A 14 6.44 14.75 21.75
N SER A 15 7.04 13.66 22.21
CA SER A 15 8.38 13.67 22.79
C SER A 15 9.43 13.84 21.70
N GLU A 16 10.71 13.94 22.11
CA GLU A 16 11.84 14.13 21.20
C GLU A 16 11.84 13.15 20.02
N ASP A 17 12.07 13.68 18.82
CA ASP A 17 12.20 12.87 17.60
C ASP A 17 13.60 12.20 17.57
N LYS A 18 13.61 10.86 17.62
CA LYS A 18 14.82 10.03 17.59
C LYS A 18 15.15 9.52 16.19
N THR A 19 14.51 10.06 15.15
CA THR A 19 14.78 9.70 13.77
C THR A 19 16.22 10.04 13.41
N GLU A 20 16.93 9.09 12.81
CA GLU A 20 18.25 9.35 12.25
C GLU A 20 18.12 10.08 10.93
N TYR A 21 18.86 11.18 10.78
CA TYR A 21 18.89 11.99 9.58
C TYR A 21 20.28 12.00 8.97
N TYR A 22 20.34 12.20 7.66
CA TYR A 22 21.56 12.60 6.96
C TYR A 22 21.36 13.96 6.28
N GLN A 23 22.45 14.68 6.08
CA GLN A 23 22.41 15.99 5.44
C GLN A 23 22.39 15.84 3.92
N VAL A 24 21.34 16.36 3.29
CA VAL A 24 21.20 16.41 1.82
C VAL A 24 22.03 17.55 1.25
N SER A 25 22.00 18.71 1.91
CA SER A 25 22.72 19.91 1.51
C SER A 25 22.89 20.87 2.69
N ASP A 26 24.01 21.57 2.74
CA ASP A 26 24.27 22.71 3.64
C ASP A 26 23.98 24.06 2.97
N LYS A 27 23.55 24.04 1.70
CA LYS A 27 23.21 25.22 0.91
C LYS A 27 21.75 25.60 1.08
N TYR A 28 21.38 26.76 0.54
CA TYR A 28 20.01 27.27 0.45
C TYR A 28 19.40 27.70 1.78
N VAL A 29 20.20 27.83 2.83
CA VAL A 29 19.76 28.32 4.14
C VAL A 29 20.67 29.42 4.63
N SER A 30 20.10 30.42 5.33
CA SER A 30 20.84 31.47 6.01
C SER A 30 20.06 31.92 7.24
N VAL A 31 20.74 32.62 8.17
CA VAL A 31 20.12 33.19 9.36
C VAL A 31 20.13 34.71 9.23
N GLU A 32 18.95 35.29 9.26
CA GLU A 32 18.71 36.73 9.19
C GLU A 32 18.21 37.25 10.53
N GLN A 33 18.42 38.56 10.80
CA GLN A 33 17.88 39.21 11.99
C GLN A 33 16.62 40.01 11.63
N PHE A 34 15.52 39.70 12.26
CA PHE A 34 14.28 40.46 12.11
C PHE A 34 13.63 40.71 13.47
N ALA A 35 13.32 41.96 13.77
CA ALA A 35 12.67 42.40 15.03
C ALA A 35 13.36 41.84 16.30
N GLY A 36 14.68 41.72 16.29
CA GLY A 36 15.48 41.22 17.42
C GLY A 36 15.47 39.68 17.56
N LYS A 37 14.91 38.95 16.60
CA LYS A 37 14.91 37.49 16.56
C LYS A 37 15.71 37.00 15.38
N GLN A 38 16.32 35.80 15.54
CA GLN A 38 16.90 35.07 14.44
C GLN A 38 15.78 34.44 13.60
N MET A 39 15.87 34.60 12.29
CA MET A 39 14.95 34.02 11.33
C MET A 39 15.74 33.08 10.42
N LEU A 40 15.27 31.86 10.25
CA LEU A 40 15.78 30.96 9.24
C LEU A 40 15.22 31.40 7.89
N LYS A 41 16.09 31.87 7.00
CA LYS A 41 15.74 32.11 5.60
C LYS A 41 16.07 30.89 4.78
N ILE A 42 15.09 30.42 4.03
CA ILE A 42 15.21 29.25 3.14
C ILE A 42 15.00 29.75 1.72
N GLU A 43 15.96 29.49 0.83
CA GLU A 43 15.79 29.78 -0.60
C GLU A 43 14.77 28.78 -1.20
N PRO A 44 13.91 29.21 -2.15
CA PRO A 44 12.85 28.37 -2.70
C PRO A 44 13.33 27.04 -3.27
N GLU A 45 14.51 27.01 -3.88
CA GLU A 45 15.15 25.82 -4.46
C GLU A 45 15.38 24.71 -3.43
N ALA A 46 15.54 25.07 -2.16
CA ALA A 46 15.67 24.10 -1.06
C ALA A 46 14.44 23.20 -0.95
N LEU A 47 13.24 23.77 -1.10
CA LEU A 47 11.98 23.00 -1.04
C LEU A 47 11.87 22.03 -2.20
N THR A 48 12.25 22.46 -3.41
CA THR A 48 12.29 21.60 -4.59
C THR A 48 13.27 20.45 -4.40
N LEU A 49 14.52 20.75 -4.01
CA LEU A 49 15.55 19.75 -3.79
C LEU A 49 15.17 18.75 -2.70
N LEU A 50 14.62 19.25 -1.58
CA LEU A 50 14.18 18.37 -0.48
C LEU A 50 13.07 17.43 -0.93
N ALA A 51 12.08 17.91 -1.67
CA ALA A 51 10.99 17.10 -2.18
C ALA A 51 11.49 16.06 -3.21
N GLU A 52 12.43 16.42 -4.09
CA GLU A 52 13.06 15.49 -5.02
C GLU A 52 13.69 14.32 -4.27
N HIS A 53 14.57 14.60 -3.31
CA HIS A 53 15.22 13.56 -2.52
C HIS A 53 14.22 12.73 -1.72
N ALA A 54 13.24 13.36 -1.07
CA ALA A 54 12.25 12.66 -0.26
C ALA A 54 11.39 11.69 -1.09
N ILE A 55 10.93 12.12 -2.27
CA ILE A 55 10.13 11.27 -3.14
C ILE A 55 10.98 10.15 -3.74
N TYR A 56 12.18 10.45 -4.23
CA TYR A 56 13.11 9.44 -4.74
C TYR A 56 13.39 8.36 -3.68
N GLU A 57 13.87 8.75 -2.50
CA GLU A 57 14.19 7.84 -1.41
C GLU A 57 12.98 6.95 -1.04
N SER A 58 11.81 7.54 -0.89
CA SER A 58 10.62 6.78 -0.49
C SER A 58 10.05 5.85 -1.57
N GLN A 59 10.40 6.03 -2.85
CA GLN A 59 9.99 5.12 -3.92
C GLN A 59 10.89 3.90 -4.06
N PHE A 60 12.18 4.05 -3.73
CA PHE A 60 13.17 3.01 -3.97
C PHE A 60 13.66 2.33 -2.70
N PHE A 61 13.57 2.99 -1.55
CA PHE A 61 14.05 2.49 -0.26
C PHE A 61 12.93 2.46 0.77
N LEU A 62 13.08 1.60 1.76
CA LEU A 62 12.15 1.46 2.87
C LEU A 62 12.86 1.73 4.21
N ARG A 63 12.11 2.06 5.24
CA ARG A 63 12.66 2.29 6.58
C ARG A 63 13.35 1.05 7.15
N PRO A 64 14.51 1.18 7.83
CA PRO A 64 15.18 0.05 8.47
C PRO A 64 14.28 -0.72 9.44
N ALA A 65 13.44 -0.03 10.20
CA ALA A 65 12.51 -0.65 11.15
C ALA A 65 11.46 -1.53 10.44
N HIS A 66 10.94 -1.10 9.29
CA HIS A 66 10.03 -1.90 8.47
C HIS A 66 10.73 -3.16 7.93
N GLN A 67 11.94 -3.01 7.39
CA GLN A 67 12.72 -4.15 6.85
C GLN A 67 13.01 -5.20 7.94
N LYS A 68 13.35 -4.76 9.16
CA LYS A 68 13.54 -5.65 10.31
C LYS A 68 12.28 -6.42 10.69
N GLN A 69 11.11 -5.78 10.61
CA GLN A 69 9.82 -6.45 10.87
C GLN A 69 9.52 -7.52 9.80
N VAL A 70 9.80 -7.25 8.53
CA VAL A 70 9.66 -8.25 7.46
C VAL A 70 10.65 -9.39 7.67
N ALA A 71 11.92 -9.11 7.98
CA ALA A 71 12.94 -10.12 8.22
C ALA A 71 12.62 -11.02 9.43
N ALA A 72 12.00 -10.47 10.47
CA ALA A 72 11.61 -11.23 11.65
C ALA A 72 10.66 -12.40 11.33
N ILE A 73 9.85 -12.27 10.27
CA ILE A 73 8.96 -13.35 9.81
C ILE A 73 9.74 -14.60 9.39
N LEU A 74 10.90 -14.42 8.75
CA LEU A 74 11.75 -15.52 8.29
C LEU A 74 12.30 -16.39 9.44
N HIS A 75 12.49 -15.76 10.60
CA HIS A 75 13.07 -16.39 11.78
C HIS A 75 12.02 -16.94 12.77
N ASP A 76 10.75 -16.67 12.54
CA ASP A 76 9.68 -17.14 13.41
C ASP A 76 9.32 -18.61 13.10
N PRO A 77 9.54 -19.56 14.04
CA PRO A 77 9.19 -20.96 13.83
C PRO A 77 7.68 -21.22 13.67
N GLU A 78 6.84 -20.30 14.15
CA GLU A 78 5.39 -20.40 14.04
C GLU A 78 4.83 -19.73 12.78
N ALA A 79 5.66 -19.02 12.00
CA ALA A 79 5.24 -18.45 10.73
C ALA A 79 4.92 -19.57 9.73
N SER A 80 3.83 -19.41 8.97
CA SER A 80 3.52 -20.34 7.89
C SER A 80 4.57 -20.28 6.78
N GLU A 81 4.69 -21.35 6.00
CA GLU A 81 5.56 -21.35 4.81
C GLU A 81 5.19 -20.24 3.83
N ASN A 82 3.90 -19.92 3.70
CA ASN A 82 3.43 -18.82 2.86
C ASN A 82 3.82 -17.45 3.45
N ASP A 83 3.73 -17.24 4.78
CA ASP A 83 4.23 -16.02 5.43
C ASP A 83 5.71 -15.81 5.15
N LYS A 84 6.54 -16.84 5.36
CA LYS A 84 7.99 -16.79 5.10
C LYS A 84 8.31 -16.53 3.65
N TYR A 85 7.60 -17.20 2.74
CA TYR A 85 7.81 -17.01 1.31
C TYR A 85 7.50 -15.59 0.87
N VAL A 86 6.34 -15.03 1.28
CA VAL A 86 6.00 -13.63 0.97
C VAL A 86 7.02 -12.66 1.58
N ALA A 87 7.43 -12.87 2.83
CA ALA A 87 8.43 -12.03 3.48
C ALA A 87 9.78 -12.05 2.72
N LEU A 88 10.23 -13.22 2.28
CA LEU A 88 11.43 -13.34 1.46
C LEU A 88 11.31 -12.58 0.14
N GLN A 89 10.16 -12.71 -0.56
CA GLN A 89 9.92 -11.97 -1.80
C GLN A 89 9.90 -10.45 -1.58
N LEU A 90 9.35 -9.97 -0.48
CA LEU A 90 9.35 -8.54 -0.14
C LEU A 90 10.77 -8.02 0.13
N LEU A 91 11.63 -8.79 0.82
CA LEU A 91 13.02 -8.41 1.05
C LEU A 91 13.86 -8.42 -0.24
N ARG A 92 13.70 -9.44 -1.08
CA ARG A 92 14.35 -9.49 -2.40
C ARG A 92 13.87 -8.37 -3.31
N ASN A 93 12.58 -8.02 -3.25
CA ASN A 93 12.04 -6.87 -3.95
C ASN A 93 12.70 -5.56 -3.50
N ALA A 94 12.88 -5.38 -2.19
CA ALA A 94 13.56 -4.20 -1.65
C ALA A 94 15.05 -4.13 -2.09
N GLU A 95 15.75 -5.28 -2.15
CA GLU A 95 17.12 -5.36 -2.67
C GLU A 95 17.21 -4.93 -4.15
N ILE A 96 16.26 -5.36 -4.98
CA ILE A 96 16.19 -4.96 -6.39
C ILE A 96 15.87 -3.48 -6.51
N SER A 97 14.88 -3.01 -5.75
CA SER A 97 14.46 -1.61 -5.76
C SER A 97 15.56 -0.66 -5.31
N ALA A 98 16.38 -1.08 -4.33
CA ALA A 98 17.50 -0.30 -3.82
C ALA A 98 18.60 0.03 -4.87
N LYS A 99 18.52 -0.56 -6.07
CA LYS A 99 19.37 -0.18 -7.21
C LYS A 99 18.93 1.14 -7.87
N GLY A 100 17.78 1.71 -7.47
CA GLY A 100 17.29 3.00 -7.96
C GLY A 100 16.74 2.98 -9.39
N VAL A 101 16.38 1.80 -9.93
CA VAL A 101 15.85 1.66 -11.30
C VAL A 101 14.38 1.29 -11.32
N LEU A 102 14.01 0.26 -10.55
CA LEU A 102 12.64 -0.23 -10.44
C LEU A 102 12.06 0.18 -9.08
N PRO A 103 10.99 0.99 -9.02
CA PRO A 103 10.36 1.33 -7.74
C PRO A 103 9.81 0.09 -7.03
N ASN A 104 9.74 0.14 -5.70
CA ASN A 104 9.28 -0.97 -4.85
C ASN A 104 7.91 -1.53 -5.24
N CYS A 105 7.02 -0.67 -5.73
CA CYS A 105 5.67 -1.02 -6.11
C CYS A 105 5.32 -0.43 -7.47
N GLN A 106 4.54 -1.14 -8.29
CA GLN A 106 4.01 -0.62 -9.55
C GLN A 106 3.04 0.55 -9.34
N ASP A 107 2.36 0.59 -8.21
CA ASP A 107 1.52 1.73 -7.81
C ASP A 107 2.37 2.69 -6.99
N THR A 108 3.04 3.61 -7.67
CA THR A 108 3.90 4.61 -7.02
C THR A 108 3.11 5.65 -6.23
N GLY A 109 1.78 5.63 -6.36
CA GLY A 109 0.83 6.30 -5.48
C GLY A 109 0.66 7.78 -5.74
N THR A 110 -0.11 8.39 -4.84
CA THR A 110 -0.29 9.84 -4.76
C THR A 110 0.46 10.38 -3.56
N VAL A 111 0.91 11.62 -3.65
CA VAL A 111 1.77 12.26 -2.64
C VAL A 111 0.93 13.10 -1.69
N ALA A 112 1.20 12.96 -0.39
CA ALA A 112 0.75 13.89 0.62
C ALA A 112 1.95 14.38 1.44
N VAL A 113 2.02 15.68 1.66
CA VAL A 113 3.08 16.35 2.44
C VAL A 113 2.46 17.02 3.64
N VAL A 114 2.96 16.71 4.82
CA VAL A 114 2.61 17.41 6.05
C VAL A 114 3.83 18.22 6.49
N GLY A 115 3.66 19.55 6.61
CA GLY A 115 4.69 20.48 7.02
C GLY A 115 4.37 21.14 8.36
N LYS A 116 5.37 21.23 9.24
CA LYS A 116 5.34 22.09 10.44
C LYS A 116 6.36 23.21 10.26
N LYS A 117 5.88 24.38 9.84
CA LYS A 117 6.69 25.56 9.58
C LYS A 117 6.82 26.41 10.85
N GLY A 118 8.04 26.51 11.36
CA GLY A 118 8.33 27.39 12.49
C GLY A 118 7.98 28.85 12.17
N GLN A 119 7.49 29.61 13.15
CA GLN A 119 7.15 31.02 12.98
C GLN A 119 8.38 31.93 12.68
N GLN A 120 9.58 31.39 12.90
CA GLN A 120 10.85 32.07 12.57
C GLN A 120 11.45 31.52 11.27
N VAL A 121 10.65 30.88 10.42
CA VAL A 121 11.05 30.39 9.10
C VAL A 121 10.43 31.25 8.01
N TRP A 122 11.26 31.77 7.12
CA TRP A 122 10.84 32.53 5.96
C TRP A 122 11.35 31.92 4.67
N THR A 123 10.45 31.59 3.76
CA THR A 123 10.74 31.01 2.44
C THR A 123 10.61 32.04 1.31
N GLY A 124 9.77 33.06 1.51
CA GLY A 124 9.55 34.14 0.53
C GLY A 124 8.91 33.68 -0.78
N CYS A 125 8.32 32.50 -0.80
CA CYS A 125 7.68 31.90 -1.99
C CYS A 125 6.40 31.14 -1.61
N ASP A 126 5.71 30.61 -2.61
CA ASP A 126 4.65 29.62 -2.40
C ASP A 126 5.31 28.25 -2.15
N ASP A 127 5.27 27.78 -0.90
CA ASP A 127 5.90 26.53 -0.49
C ASP A 127 5.33 25.34 -1.25
N GLU A 128 4.02 25.32 -1.53
CA GLU A 128 3.35 24.23 -2.24
C GLU A 128 3.79 24.15 -3.71
N GLU A 129 4.02 25.30 -4.37
CA GLU A 129 4.53 25.33 -5.74
C GLU A 129 5.91 24.68 -5.82
N TYR A 130 6.85 25.07 -4.95
CA TYR A 130 8.22 24.57 -5.01
C TYR A 130 8.35 23.12 -4.57
N LEU A 131 7.56 22.68 -3.58
CA LEU A 131 7.46 21.27 -3.21
C LEU A 131 6.84 20.45 -4.36
N SER A 132 5.79 20.96 -5.02
CA SER A 132 5.17 20.31 -6.19
C SER A 132 6.16 20.16 -7.35
N ARG A 133 7.04 21.14 -7.56
CA ARG A 133 8.08 21.08 -8.59
C ARG A 133 9.05 19.93 -8.35
N GLY A 134 9.47 19.69 -7.10
CA GLY A 134 10.31 18.56 -6.75
C GLY A 134 9.60 17.22 -6.98
N ILE A 135 8.33 17.10 -6.58
CA ILE A 135 7.51 15.92 -6.85
C ILE A 135 7.42 15.68 -8.36
N TYR A 136 7.08 16.70 -9.14
CA TYR A 136 7.00 16.64 -10.60
C TYR A 136 8.30 16.12 -11.22
N ASN A 137 9.44 16.67 -10.83
CA ASN A 137 10.74 16.31 -11.39
C ASN A 137 11.02 14.81 -11.24
N VAL A 138 10.81 14.24 -10.06
CA VAL A 138 11.01 12.80 -9.82
C VAL A 138 10.06 11.95 -10.67
N PHE A 139 8.78 12.31 -10.74
CA PHE A 139 7.82 11.56 -11.56
C PHE A 139 8.08 11.67 -13.06
N GLN A 140 8.74 12.74 -13.54
CA GLN A 140 9.16 12.86 -14.94
C GLN A 140 10.42 12.04 -15.25
N HIS A 141 11.42 12.10 -14.38
CA HIS A 141 12.75 11.55 -14.68
C HIS A 141 12.89 10.07 -14.30
N GLU A 142 12.17 9.63 -13.24
CA GLU A 142 12.26 8.27 -12.75
C GLU A 142 11.22 7.33 -13.40
N ASN A 143 11.42 6.02 -13.25
CA ASN A 143 10.54 4.98 -13.79
C ASN A 143 9.26 4.80 -12.94
N LEU A 144 8.63 5.90 -12.57
CA LEU A 144 7.42 5.93 -11.77
C LEU A 144 6.16 5.93 -12.65
N ARG A 145 5.03 5.57 -12.08
CA ARG A 145 3.73 5.56 -12.74
C ARG A 145 2.93 6.80 -12.37
N PHE A 146 2.36 7.48 -13.36
CA PHE A 146 1.38 8.53 -13.10
C PHE A 146 0.05 7.92 -12.68
N SER A 147 -0.40 8.25 -11.47
CA SER A 147 -1.62 7.69 -10.85
C SER A 147 -2.70 8.75 -10.59
N GLN A 148 -2.42 10.03 -10.91
CA GLN A 148 -3.34 11.14 -10.68
C GLN A 148 -4.20 11.39 -11.92
N ASN A 149 -5.53 11.36 -11.75
CA ASN A 149 -6.49 11.74 -12.78
C ASN A 149 -7.07 13.11 -12.46
N ALA A 150 -7.21 13.94 -13.49
CA ALA A 150 -7.86 15.23 -13.44
C ALA A 150 -9.30 15.11 -13.95
N PRO A 151 -10.32 15.60 -13.22
CA PRO A 151 -11.67 15.68 -13.72
C PRO A 151 -11.77 16.80 -14.78
N LEU A 152 -12.24 16.44 -15.97
CA LEU A 152 -12.58 17.42 -17.02
C LEU A 152 -13.98 17.97 -16.80
N ASP A 153 -14.87 17.12 -16.30
CA ASP A 153 -16.22 17.43 -15.84
C ASP A 153 -16.62 16.39 -14.76
N MET A 154 -17.90 16.28 -14.43
CA MET A 154 -18.38 15.35 -13.40
C MET A 154 -18.11 13.87 -13.74
N PHE A 155 -18.03 13.50 -15.01
CA PHE A 155 -17.99 12.12 -15.48
C PHE A 155 -16.73 11.77 -16.27
N ASN A 156 -16.04 12.76 -16.83
CA ASN A 156 -14.89 12.59 -17.68
C ASN A 156 -13.59 12.94 -16.95
N GLU A 157 -12.60 12.06 -17.06
CA GLU A 157 -11.29 12.22 -16.44
C GLU A 157 -10.16 12.01 -17.46
N VAL A 158 -9.02 12.62 -17.18
CA VAL A 158 -7.77 12.41 -17.92
C VAL A 158 -6.63 12.23 -16.94
N ASN A 159 -5.67 11.34 -17.24
CA ASN A 159 -4.46 11.25 -16.45
C ASN A 159 -3.65 12.54 -16.58
N THR A 160 -3.20 13.10 -15.46
CA THR A 160 -2.51 14.41 -15.48
C THR A 160 -1.15 14.37 -16.18
N GLY A 161 -0.52 13.19 -16.30
CA GLY A 161 0.85 13.05 -16.84
C GLY A 161 1.93 13.69 -15.97
N THR A 162 1.57 14.17 -14.79
CA THR A 162 2.47 14.86 -13.85
C THR A 162 2.48 14.26 -12.45
N ASN A 163 1.50 13.41 -12.14
CA ASN A 163 1.17 12.92 -10.80
C ASN A 163 0.82 14.05 -9.80
N LEU A 164 0.45 15.22 -10.29
CA LEU A 164 -0.05 16.35 -9.51
C LEU A 164 -1.57 16.51 -9.75
N PRO A 165 -2.29 17.21 -8.86
CA PRO A 165 -1.81 17.86 -7.63
C PRO A 165 -1.46 16.86 -6.53
N ALA A 166 -0.52 17.22 -5.65
CA ALA A 166 -0.29 16.57 -4.38
C ALA A 166 -1.17 17.20 -3.29
N GLN A 167 -1.34 16.50 -2.17
CA GLN A 167 -1.99 17.09 -0.99
C GLN A 167 -0.93 17.75 -0.11
N PHE A 168 -1.17 19.00 0.30
CA PHE A 168 -0.33 19.72 1.26
C PHE A 168 -1.13 20.11 2.50
N ASP A 169 -0.53 19.87 3.65
CA ASP A 169 -1.04 20.27 4.96
C ASP A 169 0.11 20.98 5.71
N ILE A 170 0.24 22.29 5.57
CA ILE A 170 1.31 23.08 6.18
C ILE A 170 0.74 23.83 7.39
N PHE A 171 1.31 23.58 8.57
CA PHE A 171 0.90 24.16 9.83
C PHE A 171 1.99 25.06 10.39
N ALA A 172 1.59 26.23 10.91
CA ALA A 172 2.47 27.07 11.69
C ALA A 172 2.75 26.44 13.07
N THR A 173 4.00 26.49 13.51
CA THR A 173 4.42 26.06 14.84
C THR A 173 5.42 27.07 15.43
N THR A 174 5.78 26.93 16.68
CA THR A 174 6.86 27.73 17.28
C THR A 174 8.22 27.24 16.79
N GLY A 175 9.25 28.12 16.84
CA GLY A 175 10.63 27.78 16.51
C GLY A 175 11.08 28.26 15.13
N ASP A 176 12.28 27.83 14.78
CA ASP A 176 13.07 28.24 13.62
C ASP A 176 13.45 27.06 12.70
N GLU A 177 12.72 25.95 12.78
CA GLU A 177 12.90 24.78 11.91
C GLU A 177 11.65 24.52 11.07
N TYR A 178 11.83 23.86 9.93
CA TYR A 178 10.73 23.41 9.07
C TYR A 178 10.78 21.88 8.94
N HIS A 179 9.81 21.19 9.52
CA HIS A 179 9.73 19.73 9.53
C HIS A 179 8.69 19.24 8.56
N PHE A 180 8.98 18.10 7.91
CA PHE A 180 8.12 17.48 6.91
C PHE A 180 7.93 15.98 7.15
N LEU A 181 6.77 15.49 6.75
CA LEU A 181 6.52 14.08 6.47
C LEU A 181 5.97 13.96 5.05
N PHE A 182 6.68 13.23 4.20
CA PHE A 182 6.22 12.84 2.87
C PHE A 182 5.61 11.45 2.94
N VAL A 183 4.45 11.27 2.34
CA VAL A 183 3.70 10.00 2.31
C VAL A 183 3.30 9.71 0.88
N ASN A 184 3.77 8.58 0.33
CA ASN A 184 3.35 8.08 -0.97
C ASN A 184 2.40 6.89 -0.77
N LYS A 185 1.12 7.09 -1.02
CA LYS A 185 0.10 6.07 -0.76
C LYS A 185 -0.50 5.57 -2.07
N GLY A 186 -0.33 4.27 -2.34
CA GLY A 186 -0.99 3.62 -3.46
C GLY A 186 -2.50 3.49 -3.25
N GLY A 187 -3.26 3.33 -4.34
CA GLY A 187 -4.72 3.24 -4.32
C GLY A 187 -5.24 2.11 -3.43
N GLY A 188 -4.53 0.98 -3.34
CA GLY A 188 -4.89 -0.12 -2.45
C GLY A 188 -4.95 0.29 -0.98
N SER A 189 -3.93 1.01 -0.49
CA SER A 189 -3.89 1.53 0.87
C SER A 189 -4.87 2.68 1.09
N ALA A 190 -4.97 3.61 0.12
CA ALA A 190 -5.89 4.75 0.21
C ALA A 190 -7.35 4.30 0.35
N ASN A 191 -7.76 3.29 -0.42
CA ASN A 191 -9.12 2.72 -0.38
C ASN A 191 -9.46 1.99 0.93
N LYS A 192 -8.50 1.80 1.84
CA LYS A 192 -8.74 1.21 3.16
C LYS A 192 -8.84 2.24 4.27
N SER A 193 -8.73 3.53 3.95
CA SER A 193 -9.04 4.60 4.89
C SER A 193 -10.56 4.72 5.05
N ALA A 194 -11.03 4.73 6.30
CA ALA A 194 -12.44 4.79 6.62
C ALA A 194 -12.72 5.62 7.88
N LEU A 195 -13.88 6.22 7.91
CA LEU A 195 -14.44 6.90 9.08
C LEU A 195 -15.78 6.24 9.44
N TYR A 196 -15.90 5.87 10.71
CA TYR A 196 -17.13 5.33 11.28
C TYR A 196 -17.66 6.31 12.32
N GLN A 197 -18.95 6.65 12.24
CA GLN A 197 -19.60 7.48 13.23
C GLN A 197 -20.27 6.59 14.27
N GLU A 198 -19.63 6.48 15.41
CA GLU A 198 -20.09 5.69 16.54
C GLU A 198 -20.65 6.56 17.67
N THR A 199 -21.09 5.94 18.72
CA THR A 199 -21.59 6.61 19.93
C THR A 199 -20.77 6.22 21.15
N LYS A 200 -20.99 6.92 22.27
CA LYS A 200 -20.38 6.55 23.56
C LYS A 200 -20.66 5.07 23.95
N ALA A 201 -21.74 4.48 23.45
CA ALA A 201 -22.08 3.09 23.77
C ALA A 201 -21.05 2.08 23.24
N THR A 202 -20.27 2.45 22.23
CA THR A 202 -19.15 1.65 21.69
C THR A 202 -17.91 1.73 22.57
N LEU A 203 -17.76 2.77 23.39
CA LEU A 203 -16.60 3.00 24.26
C LEU A 203 -16.66 2.15 25.56
N THR A 204 -16.83 0.85 25.39
CA THR A 204 -16.61 -0.14 26.46
C THR A 204 -15.55 -1.13 25.99
N PRO A 205 -14.72 -1.70 26.88
CA PRO A 205 -13.60 -2.54 26.46
C PRO A 205 -13.98 -3.61 25.43
N ALA A 206 -14.97 -4.43 25.75
CA ALA A 206 -15.40 -5.53 24.87
C ALA A 206 -15.99 -5.04 23.54
N LYS A 207 -16.89 -4.03 23.57
CA LYS A 207 -17.54 -3.55 22.34
C LYS A 207 -16.55 -2.86 21.41
N LEU A 208 -15.68 -2.01 21.95
CA LEU A 208 -14.67 -1.33 21.16
C LEU A 208 -13.72 -2.34 20.52
N LYS A 209 -13.18 -3.28 21.28
CA LYS A 209 -12.28 -4.32 20.76
C LYS A 209 -12.95 -5.13 19.65
N ASN A 210 -14.17 -5.61 19.87
CA ASN A 210 -14.92 -6.39 18.87
C ASN A 210 -15.14 -5.57 17.57
N PHE A 211 -15.51 -4.29 17.72
CA PHE A 211 -15.68 -3.39 16.58
C PHE A 211 -14.37 -3.24 15.79
N LEU A 212 -13.26 -2.95 16.47
CA LEU A 212 -11.97 -2.75 15.82
C LEU A 212 -11.47 -4.04 15.14
N VAL A 213 -11.64 -5.20 15.76
CA VAL A 213 -11.30 -6.51 15.15
C VAL A 213 -12.16 -6.79 13.92
N GLU A 214 -13.46 -6.49 13.95
CA GLU A 214 -14.33 -6.59 12.76
C GLU A 214 -13.83 -5.72 11.62
N LYS A 215 -13.51 -4.43 11.91
CA LYS A 215 -13.02 -3.51 10.86
C LYS A 215 -11.66 -3.93 10.34
N MET A 216 -10.80 -4.46 11.17
CA MET A 216 -9.50 -5.03 10.78
C MET A 216 -9.68 -6.25 9.87
N ARG A 217 -10.61 -7.16 10.17
CA ARG A 217 -10.95 -8.30 9.32
C ARG A 217 -11.43 -7.85 7.93
N ASN A 218 -12.24 -6.80 7.86
CA ASN A 218 -12.78 -6.25 6.61
C ASN A 218 -11.72 -5.58 5.71
N LEU A 219 -10.51 -5.34 6.21
CA LEU A 219 -9.40 -4.90 5.36
C LEU A 219 -9.08 -5.94 4.28
N GLY A 220 -9.11 -7.22 4.63
CA GLY A 220 -8.71 -8.30 3.73
C GLY A 220 -7.28 -8.11 3.21
N THR A 221 -6.95 -8.73 2.08
CA THR A 221 -5.59 -8.72 1.52
C THR A 221 -5.39 -7.80 0.31
N THR A 222 -6.41 -7.05 -0.10
CA THR A 222 -6.38 -6.21 -1.32
C THR A 222 -5.30 -5.14 -1.32
N ALA A 223 -4.89 -4.66 -0.14
CA ALA A 223 -3.87 -3.62 0.00
C ALA A 223 -2.47 -4.15 0.32
N CYS A 224 -2.24 -5.45 0.16
CA CYS A 224 -0.94 -6.13 0.33
C CYS A 224 -0.42 -6.09 1.79
N PRO A 225 -0.93 -6.95 2.70
CA PRO A 225 -0.32 -7.15 4.01
C PRO A 225 1.10 -7.75 3.89
N PRO A 226 1.90 -7.75 4.96
CA PRO A 226 1.61 -7.28 6.32
C PRO A 226 1.41 -5.78 6.42
N TYR A 227 0.42 -5.36 7.24
CA TYR A 227 0.03 -3.95 7.36
C TYR A 227 0.65 -3.27 8.58
N HIS A 228 0.83 -1.94 8.51
CA HIS A 228 0.82 -1.05 9.66
C HIS A 228 -0.60 -0.48 9.78
N ILE A 229 -1.33 -0.90 10.80
CA ILE A 229 -2.74 -0.52 11.00
C ILE A 229 -2.81 0.62 12.01
N ALA A 230 -3.65 1.61 11.76
CA ALA A 230 -3.90 2.69 12.70
C ALA A 230 -5.39 2.91 12.89
N PHE A 231 -5.81 2.87 14.15
CA PHE A 231 -7.13 3.29 14.60
C PHE A 231 -7.03 4.57 15.41
N VAL A 232 -7.98 5.47 15.20
CA VAL A 232 -8.11 6.71 15.97
C VAL A 232 -9.52 6.79 16.52
N ILE A 233 -9.66 6.88 17.83
CA ILE A 233 -10.94 6.91 18.52
C ILE A 233 -11.17 8.33 19.05
N GLY A 234 -12.19 9.01 18.54
CA GLY A 234 -12.48 10.41 18.82
C GLY A 234 -11.88 11.35 17.78
N GLY A 235 -11.96 12.62 18.06
CA GLY A 235 -11.59 13.73 17.20
C GLY A 235 -12.59 14.87 17.38
N THR A 236 -12.13 16.10 17.29
CA THR A 236 -12.97 17.31 17.33
C THR A 236 -13.74 17.51 16.01
N SER A 237 -13.27 16.87 14.95
CA SER A 237 -13.93 16.79 13.64
C SER A 237 -13.63 15.46 12.97
N ALA A 238 -14.44 15.06 11.98
CA ALA A 238 -14.22 13.91 11.13
C ALA A 238 -12.87 13.99 10.40
N GLU A 239 -12.52 15.17 9.91
CA GLU A 239 -11.25 15.44 9.24
C GLU A 239 -10.05 15.16 10.15
N THR A 240 -10.08 15.69 11.38
CA THR A 240 -9.01 15.46 12.37
C THR A 240 -8.82 13.96 12.64
N THR A 241 -9.91 13.21 12.75
CA THR A 241 -9.87 11.76 12.99
C THR A 241 -9.18 11.02 11.84
N LEU A 242 -9.60 11.28 10.59
CA LEU A 242 -9.01 10.65 9.40
C LEU A 242 -7.55 11.06 9.17
N LYS A 243 -7.25 12.34 9.32
CA LYS A 243 -5.88 12.85 9.19
C LYS A 243 -4.96 12.19 10.22
N THR A 244 -5.39 12.12 11.49
CA THR A 244 -4.63 11.46 12.55
C THR A 244 -4.42 9.97 12.24
N ALA A 245 -5.43 9.24 11.73
CA ALA A 245 -5.29 7.85 11.35
C ALA A 245 -4.26 7.67 10.21
N LYS A 246 -4.31 8.51 9.17
CA LYS A 246 -3.34 8.50 8.07
C LYS A 246 -1.91 8.71 8.58
N LEU A 247 -1.69 9.71 9.42
CA LEU A 247 -0.36 9.99 9.98
C LEU A 247 0.11 8.91 10.95
N ALA A 248 -0.79 8.35 11.75
CA ALA A 248 -0.48 7.23 12.64
C ALA A 248 -0.06 5.98 11.86
N SER A 249 -0.70 5.69 10.70
CA SER A 249 -0.29 4.59 9.82
C SER A 249 1.12 4.77 9.24
N ALA A 250 1.63 6.00 9.19
CA ALA A 250 3.00 6.36 8.81
C ALA A 250 3.96 6.47 10.02
N LYS A 251 3.52 6.07 11.21
CA LYS A 251 4.30 6.11 12.48
C LYS A 251 4.61 7.52 12.99
N TYR A 252 3.93 8.54 12.48
CA TYR A 252 4.21 9.93 12.82
C TYR A 252 3.92 10.26 14.30
N TYR A 253 2.97 9.54 14.90
CA TYR A 253 2.52 9.74 16.29
C TYR A 253 3.06 8.71 17.28
N ASP A 254 4.14 7.98 16.93
CA ASP A 254 4.69 6.94 17.81
C ASP A 254 5.22 7.48 19.14
N ASN A 255 5.59 8.75 19.19
CA ASN A 255 6.10 9.44 20.38
C ASN A 255 5.02 10.16 21.22
N LEU A 256 3.73 9.89 20.99
CA LEU A 256 2.66 10.39 21.87
C LEU A 256 2.75 9.77 23.27
N PRO A 257 2.24 10.47 24.31
CA PRO A 257 2.06 9.88 25.63
C PRO A 257 1.21 8.59 25.56
N THR A 258 1.34 7.75 26.57
CA THR A 258 0.55 6.51 26.72
C THR A 258 -0.66 6.65 27.64
N THR A 259 -0.89 7.85 28.18
CA THR A 259 -2.04 8.16 29.04
C THR A 259 -2.66 9.50 28.68
N GLY A 260 -3.97 9.60 28.82
CA GLY A 260 -4.69 10.86 28.68
C GLY A 260 -4.55 11.76 29.90
N ASN A 261 -5.15 12.96 29.84
CA ASN A 261 -5.33 13.86 30.96
C ASN A 261 -6.65 14.65 30.85
N GLU A 262 -6.98 15.41 31.85
CA GLU A 262 -8.23 16.19 31.88
C GLU A 262 -8.24 17.42 30.94
N TYR A 263 -7.11 17.78 30.35
CA TYR A 263 -6.95 18.90 29.42
C TYR A 263 -7.05 18.53 27.95
N GLY A 264 -7.18 17.23 27.64
CA GLY A 264 -7.55 16.78 26.30
C GLY A 264 -6.38 16.47 25.38
N ARG A 265 -5.22 16.05 25.89
CA ARG A 265 -4.13 15.58 25.03
C ARG A 265 -4.45 14.24 24.37
N ALA A 266 -3.94 14.05 23.16
CA ALA A 266 -3.91 12.75 22.51
C ALA A 266 -2.98 11.77 23.25
N PHE A 267 -3.32 10.49 23.19
CA PHE A 267 -2.44 9.42 23.72
C PHE A 267 -2.60 8.13 22.93
N ARG A 268 -1.59 7.27 23.02
CA ARG A 268 -1.61 5.90 22.50
C ARG A 268 -2.04 4.92 23.57
N ASP A 269 -2.96 4.02 23.25
CA ASP A 269 -3.37 2.91 24.12
C ASP A 269 -2.56 1.66 23.78
N ILE A 270 -1.39 1.51 24.40
CA ILE A 270 -0.44 0.43 24.13
C ILE A 270 -1.01 -0.96 24.47
N GLU A 271 -1.85 -1.05 25.48
CA GLU A 271 -2.48 -2.32 25.87
C GLU A 271 -3.44 -2.78 24.76
N LEU A 272 -4.31 -1.90 24.29
CA LEU A 272 -5.24 -2.20 23.20
C LEU A 272 -4.51 -2.41 21.86
N GLU A 273 -3.39 -1.71 21.59
CA GLU A 273 -2.53 -1.97 20.43
C GLU A 273 -2.03 -3.42 20.40
N ASN A 274 -1.52 -3.91 21.54
CA ASN A 274 -1.02 -5.29 21.67
C ASN A 274 -2.14 -6.31 21.54
N GLU A 275 -3.29 -6.06 22.16
CA GLU A 275 -4.47 -6.93 22.04
C GLU A 275 -4.97 -7.06 20.59
N LEU A 276 -4.98 -5.95 19.84
CA LEU A 276 -5.40 -5.95 18.45
C LEU A 276 -4.35 -6.59 17.54
N LEU A 277 -3.06 -6.41 17.83
CA LEU A 277 -2.00 -7.10 17.10
C LEU A 277 -2.12 -8.62 17.29
N GLU A 278 -2.36 -9.07 18.51
CA GLU A 278 -2.58 -10.50 18.77
C GLU A 278 -3.86 -11.01 18.08
N ALA A 279 -4.96 -10.24 18.13
CA ALA A 279 -6.17 -10.58 17.39
C ALA A 279 -5.94 -10.67 15.88
N SER A 280 -5.05 -9.84 15.32
CA SER A 280 -4.70 -9.87 13.89
C SER A 280 -4.06 -11.19 13.45
N ARG A 281 -3.25 -11.81 14.35
CA ARG A 281 -2.59 -13.10 14.11
C ARG A 281 -3.58 -14.26 13.96
N HIS A 282 -4.76 -14.11 14.54
CA HIS A 282 -5.83 -15.12 14.49
C HIS A 282 -6.82 -14.90 13.33
N LEU A 283 -6.67 -13.86 12.52
CA LEU A 283 -7.49 -13.64 11.34
C LEU A 283 -7.22 -14.67 10.22
N GLY A 284 -6.04 -15.29 10.23
CA GLY A 284 -5.67 -16.36 9.31
C GLY A 284 -5.23 -15.93 7.91
N PHE A 285 -5.37 -14.65 7.56
CA PHE A 285 -4.96 -14.13 6.23
C PHE A 285 -3.44 -14.16 6.03
N GLY A 286 -2.67 -14.03 7.13
CA GLY A 286 -1.23 -13.96 7.09
C GLY A 286 -0.71 -12.84 6.19
N ALA A 287 0.51 -13.01 5.72
CA ALA A 287 1.13 -12.15 4.72
C ALA A 287 0.57 -12.46 3.31
N GLN A 288 -0.75 -12.36 3.12
CA GLN A 288 -1.56 -12.49 1.91
C GLN A 288 -2.17 -13.88 1.62
N PHE A 289 -1.49 -15.00 1.95
CA PHE A 289 -1.89 -16.35 1.49
C PHE A 289 -1.97 -17.38 2.62
N GLY A 290 -2.36 -16.94 3.82
CA GLY A 290 -2.52 -17.79 4.99
C GLY A 290 -1.33 -17.71 5.94
N GLY A 291 -1.65 -17.63 7.25
CA GLY A 291 -0.69 -17.51 8.32
C GLY A 291 -1.10 -16.50 9.37
N LYS A 292 -0.14 -15.99 10.13
CA LYS A 292 -0.40 -15.07 11.24
C LYS A 292 0.06 -13.62 10.99
N TYR A 293 0.87 -13.36 9.97
CA TYR A 293 1.47 -12.04 9.74
C TYR A 293 0.61 -11.09 8.90
N PHE A 294 -0.65 -10.89 9.33
CA PHE A 294 -1.55 -9.93 8.71
C PHE A 294 -1.15 -8.47 8.96
N ALA A 295 -0.61 -8.19 10.15
CA ALA A 295 -0.10 -6.88 10.52
C ALA A 295 1.30 -6.99 11.14
N HIS A 296 2.15 -6.01 10.86
CA HIS A 296 3.41 -5.80 11.58
C HIS A 296 3.17 -5.18 12.94
N ASP A 297 2.25 -4.23 13.01
CA ASP A 297 1.87 -3.50 14.21
C ASP A 297 0.50 -2.85 14.05
N VAL A 298 -0.09 -2.50 15.17
CA VAL A 298 -1.36 -1.76 15.27
C VAL A 298 -1.14 -0.56 16.17
N ARG A 299 -1.66 0.59 15.77
CA ARG A 299 -1.68 1.81 16.58
C ARG A 299 -3.10 2.17 16.94
N VAL A 300 -3.30 2.55 18.21
CA VAL A 300 -4.58 3.03 18.71
C VAL A 300 -4.37 4.37 19.38
N ILE A 301 -4.87 5.43 18.76
CA ILE A 301 -4.79 6.79 19.27
C ILE A 301 -6.16 7.23 19.79
N ARG A 302 -6.17 7.78 21.01
CA ARG A 302 -7.36 8.35 21.63
C ARG A 302 -7.28 9.86 21.59
N LEU A 303 -8.32 10.49 21.04
CA LEU A 303 -8.47 11.95 20.92
C LEU A 303 -9.63 12.46 21.78
N PRO A 304 -9.61 13.73 22.20
CA PRO A 304 -10.79 14.44 22.65
C PRO A 304 -11.90 14.37 21.60
N ARG A 305 -13.15 14.42 22.01
CA ARG A 305 -14.29 14.39 21.10
C ARG A 305 -15.44 15.27 21.60
N HIS A 306 -16.34 15.62 20.71
CA HIS A 306 -17.63 16.16 21.10
C HIS A 306 -18.43 15.10 21.87
N GLY A 307 -19.11 15.48 22.93
CA GLY A 307 -19.84 14.55 23.82
C GLY A 307 -20.89 13.70 23.09
N ALA A 308 -21.52 14.23 22.05
CA ALA A 308 -22.55 13.56 21.27
C ALA A 308 -22.04 12.72 20.09
N SER A 309 -20.74 12.76 19.76
CA SER A 309 -20.15 12.02 18.64
C SER A 309 -18.97 11.18 19.10
N CYS A 310 -18.73 10.07 18.41
CA CYS A 310 -17.55 9.23 18.63
C CYS A 310 -17.03 8.74 17.28
N PRO A 311 -16.37 9.59 16.49
CA PRO A 311 -15.78 9.16 15.24
C PRO A 311 -14.65 8.15 15.51
N ILE A 312 -14.57 7.11 14.68
CA ILE A 312 -13.47 6.14 14.68
C ILE A 312 -12.87 6.12 13.28
N GLY A 313 -11.60 6.49 13.19
CA GLY A 313 -10.83 6.48 11.96
C GLY A 313 -10.01 5.21 11.82
N LEU A 314 -9.89 4.71 10.60
CA LEU A 314 -9.02 3.61 10.22
C LEU A 314 -8.17 4.04 9.04
N ALA A 315 -6.87 3.79 9.10
CA ALA A 315 -5.97 3.88 7.97
C ALA A 315 -4.90 2.80 8.05
N ILE A 316 -4.28 2.48 6.92
CA ILE A 316 -3.20 1.51 6.86
C ILE A 316 -2.03 2.03 6.03
N SER A 317 -0.84 1.46 6.30
CA SER A 317 0.26 1.40 5.35
C SER A 317 0.52 -0.06 4.99
N CYS A 318 0.78 -0.34 3.71
CA CYS A 318 0.95 -1.70 3.21
C CYS A 318 2.42 -2.15 3.28
N SER A 319 2.71 -3.34 2.75
CA SER A 319 4.07 -3.88 2.64
C SER A 319 5.07 -2.99 1.88
N ALA A 320 4.58 -2.03 1.08
CA ALA A 320 5.38 -0.95 0.50
C ALA A 320 5.18 0.34 1.32
N ASP A 321 5.76 0.39 2.52
CA ASP A 321 5.62 1.47 3.51
C ASP A 321 6.44 2.71 3.13
N ARG A 322 5.92 3.51 2.20
CA ARG A 322 6.63 4.62 1.55
C ARG A 322 6.37 5.95 2.24
N ASN A 323 7.00 6.13 3.37
CA ASN A 323 6.94 7.36 4.17
C ASN A 323 8.34 7.79 4.56
N ILE A 324 8.62 9.09 4.53
CA ILE A 324 9.93 9.63 4.89
C ILE A 324 9.79 10.98 5.57
N LYS A 325 10.55 11.19 6.64
CA LYS A 325 10.65 12.48 7.32
C LYS A 325 11.77 13.31 6.72
N ALA A 326 11.59 14.63 6.75
CA ALA A 326 12.61 15.59 6.37
C ALA A 326 12.54 16.82 7.27
N LYS A 327 13.62 17.60 7.32
CA LYS A 327 13.63 18.89 8.00
C LYS A 327 14.63 19.84 7.37
N ILE A 328 14.35 21.13 7.52
CA ILE A 328 15.26 22.20 7.18
C ILE A 328 15.57 22.96 8.46
N THR A 329 16.86 23.11 8.76
CA THR A 329 17.39 23.82 9.92
C THR A 329 18.39 24.89 9.46
N LYS A 330 18.92 25.67 10.37
CA LYS A 330 20.00 26.63 10.07
C LYS A 330 21.26 25.96 9.49
N ASP A 331 21.44 24.66 9.70
CA ASP A 331 22.60 23.91 9.27
C ASP A 331 22.38 23.21 7.92
N GLY A 332 21.17 23.34 7.31
CA GLY A 332 20.87 22.80 5.99
C GLY A 332 19.62 21.92 5.91
N LEU A 333 19.56 21.11 4.86
CA LEU A 333 18.48 20.21 4.51
C LEU A 333 18.82 18.80 4.99
N TRP A 334 17.87 18.16 5.65
CA TRP A 334 18.06 16.85 6.28
C TRP A 334 16.95 15.89 5.87
N LEU A 335 17.31 14.65 5.61
CA LEU A 335 16.38 13.58 5.25
C LEU A 335 16.58 12.37 6.14
N GLU A 336 15.48 11.70 6.51
CA GLU A 336 15.48 10.43 7.26
C GLU A 336 16.35 9.39 6.55
N LYS A 337 17.18 8.67 7.31
CA LYS A 337 18.00 7.58 6.77
C LYS A 337 17.12 6.39 6.43
N MET A 338 17.06 6.07 5.16
CA MET A 338 16.43 4.86 4.65
C MET A 338 17.41 3.69 4.58
N GLU A 339 16.90 2.48 4.36
CA GLU A 339 17.73 1.27 4.24
C GLU A 339 18.23 1.10 2.80
N HIS A 340 19.50 1.37 2.58
CA HIS A 340 20.14 1.26 1.26
C HIS A 340 20.77 -0.12 0.99
N ASN A 341 20.86 -0.99 2.01
CA ASN A 341 21.37 -2.36 1.89
C ASN A 341 20.40 -3.39 2.45
N PRO A 342 19.19 -3.54 1.88
CA PRO A 342 18.20 -4.49 2.37
C PRO A 342 18.65 -5.95 2.25
N ALA A 343 19.64 -6.26 1.41
CA ALA A 343 20.22 -7.59 1.29
C ALA A 343 20.76 -8.15 2.64
N GLN A 344 21.18 -7.28 3.57
CA GLN A 344 21.65 -7.68 4.90
C GLN A 344 20.59 -8.42 5.72
N TYR A 345 19.32 -8.25 5.42
CA TYR A 345 18.20 -8.90 6.11
C TYR A 345 17.84 -10.27 5.56
N ILE A 346 18.42 -10.66 4.41
CA ILE A 346 18.16 -11.96 3.78
C ILE A 346 19.18 -12.98 4.30
N PRO A 347 18.74 -14.03 5.02
CA PRO A 347 19.67 -15.09 5.47
C PRO A 347 20.39 -15.73 4.28
N GLU A 348 21.69 -15.98 4.41
CA GLU A 348 22.50 -16.57 3.34
C GLU A 348 21.95 -17.92 2.85
N SER A 349 21.42 -18.73 3.76
CA SER A 349 20.76 -20.00 3.45
C SER A 349 19.51 -19.86 2.58
N MET A 350 18.89 -18.66 2.54
CA MET A 350 17.66 -18.39 1.77
C MET A 350 17.93 -17.63 0.46
N ARG A 351 19.15 -17.12 0.24
CA ARG A 351 19.50 -16.38 -0.97
C ARG A 351 19.35 -17.21 -2.24
N HIS A 352 19.68 -18.49 -2.15
CA HIS A 352 19.64 -19.45 -3.26
C HIS A 352 18.59 -20.55 -3.07
N GLN A 353 17.73 -20.39 -2.06
CA GLN A 353 16.69 -21.39 -1.80
C GLN A 353 15.68 -21.35 -2.94
N THR A 354 15.85 -22.30 -3.83
CA THR A 354 14.80 -22.69 -4.75
C THR A 354 13.67 -23.32 -3.92
N GLU A 355 12.54 -22.81 -4.11
CA GLU A 355 11.21 -23.01 -3.54
C GLU A 355 10.98 -24.39 -2.89
N GLY A 356 10.25 -24.40 -1.75
CA GLY A 356 9.63 -25.61 -1.20
C GLY A 356 8.68 -26.27 -2.20
N THR A 357 7.82 -27.18 -1.77
CA THR A 357 6.86 -27.87 -2.66
C THR A 357 6.03 -26.87 -3.46
N VAL A 358 6.27 -26.77 -4.76
CA VAL A 358 5.56 -25.90 -5.72
C VAL A 358 5.03 -26.73 -6.89
N VAL A 359 3.83 -26.43 -7.34
CA VAL A 359 3.24 -27.04 -8.53
C VAL A 359 3.57 -26.19 -9.76
N HIS A 360 4.29 -26.77 -10.72
CA HIS A 360 4.62 -26.08 -11.97
C HIS A 360 3.46 -26.17 -12.96
N ILE A 361 3.01 -25.03 -13.46
CA ILE A 361 1.94 -24.90 -14.44
C ILE A 361 2.52 -24.33 -15.73
N ASP A 362 2.48 -25.13 -16.79
CA ASP A 362 2.87 -24.72 -18.13
C ASP A 362 1.67 -24.06 -18.85
N LEU A 363 1.74 -22.75 -19.03
CA LEU A 363 0.70 -21.93 -19.68
C LEU A 363 0.72 -22.04 -21.23
N ASN A 364 1.67 -22.76 -21.81
CA ASN A 364 1.67 -23.08 -23.26
C ASN A 364 0.67 -24.19 -23.62
N ARG A 365 0.17 -24.91 -22.62
CA ARG A 365 -0.83 -25.95 -22.80
C ARG A 365 -2.21 -25.36 -23.11
N PRO A 366 -3.11 -26.12 -23.76
CA PRO A 366 -4.51 -25.68 -23.90
C PRO A 366 -5.16 -25.36 -22.56
N MET A 367 -5.98 -24.29 -22.48
CA MET A 367 -6.63 -23.85 -21.25
C MET A 367 -7.34 -24.99 -20.51
N LYS A 368 -8.05 -25.85 -21.24
CA LYS A 368 -8.72 -27.04 -20.67
C LYS A 368 -7.77 -27.93 -19.86
N ASP A 369 -6.53 -28.13 -20.34
CA ASP A 369 -5.56 -29.00 -19.67
C ASP A 369 -4.92 -28.31 -18.46
N ILE A 370 -4.75 -26.98 -18.53
CA ILE A 370 -4.30 -26.15 -17.40
C ILE A 370 -5.31 -26.20 -16.26
N LEU A 371 -6.60 -25.99 -16.56
CA LEU A 371 -7.68 -26.04 -15.56
C LEU A 371 -7.81 -27.44 -14.95
N ALA A 372 -7.68 -28.50 -15.74
CA ALA A 372 -7.69 -29.89 -15.27
C ALA A 372 -6.52 -30.20 -14.33
N GLU A 373 -5.35 -29.58 -14.55
CA GLU A 373 -4.21 -29.71 -13.63
C GLU A 373 -4.48 -28.96 -12.32
N LEU A 374 -4.90 -27.71 -12.40
CA LEU A 374 -5.22 -26.88 -11.21
C LEU A 374 -6.30 -27.52 -10.34
N SER A 375 -7.29 -28.20 -10.94
CA SER A 375 -8.38 -28.88 -10.22
C SER A 375 -7.92 -30.01 -9.30
N LYS A 376 -6.70 -30.51 -9.45
CA LYS A 376 -6.12 -31.54 -8.57
C LYS A 376 -5.60 -30.97 -7.25
N HIS A 377 -5.45 -29.64 -7.16
CA HIS A 377 -4.79 -28.97 -6.04
C HIS A 377 -5.78 -28.14 -5.22
N PRO A 378 -5.71 -28.15 -3.88
CA PRO A 378 -6.60 -27.36 -3.04
C PRO A 378 -6.25 -25.87 -3.09
N VAL A 379 -7.15 -25.01 -2.64
CA VAL A 379 -6.87 -23.60 -2.38
C VAL A 379 -5.70 -23.44 -1.40
N SER A 380 -4.98 -22.33 -1.47
CA SER A 380 -3.69 -22.02 -0.81
C SER A 380 -2.49 -22.77 -1.37
N THR A 381 -2.65 -23.66 -2.38
CA THR A 381 -1.51 -24.27 -3.06
C THR A 381 -0.71 -23.20 -3.80
N ARG A 382 0.61 -23.20 -3.58
CA ARG A 382 1.54 -22.37 -4.33
C ARG A 382 1.83 -23.00 -5.68
N VAL A 383 1.74 -22.18 -6.73
CA VAL A 383 2.02 -22.59 -8.10
C VAL A 383 3.10 -21.69 -8.72
N SER A 384 3.85 -22.23 -9.67
CA SER A 384 4.86 -21.55 -10.46
C SER A 384 4.40 -21.57 -11.92
N LEU A 385 4.16 -20.39 -12.49
CA LEU A 385 3.56 -20.22 -13.80
C LEU A 385 4.63 -19.91 -14.85
N SER A 386 4.63 -20.64 -15.98
CA SER A 386 5.55 -20.37 -17.10
C SER A 386 4.79 -20.43 -18.43
N GLY A 387 5.04 -19.44 -19.29
CA GLY A 387 4.41 -19.30 -20.60
C GLY A 387 3.63 -18.00 -20.78
N PRO A 388 2.76 -17.92 -21.81
CA PRO A 388 2.05 -16.71 -22.18
C PRO A 388 0.83 -16.43 -21.28
N LEU A 389 0.62 -15.15 -20.99
CA LEU A 389 -0.59 -14.65 -20.35
C LEU A 389 -0.99 -13.27 -20.91
N ILE A 390 -2.22 -12.86 -20.65
CA ILE A 390 -2.75 -11.56 -21.08
C ILE A 390 -2.85 -10.64 -19.89
N ILE A 391 -2.30 -9.44 -20.00
CA ILE A 391 -2.56 -8.35 -19.06
C ILE A 391 -3.76 -7.56 -19.56
N ALA A 392 -4.79 -7.47 -18.74
CA ALA A 392 -5.97 -6.65 -18.99
C ALA A 392 -6.63 -6.28 -17.66
N ARG A 393 -7.07 -5.03 -17.52
CA ARG A 393 -7.73 -4.57 -16.28
C ARG A 393 -8.86 -3.59 -16.63
N ASP A 394 -9.24 -2.71 -15.76
CA ASP A 394 -10.45 -1.89 -15.73
C ASP A 394 -10.98 -1.44 -17.10
N ILE A 395 -10.25 -0.56 -17.81
CA ILE A 395 -10.72 -0.01 -19.08
C ILE A 395 -10.75 -1.09 -20.18
N ALA A 396 -9.75 -1.99 -20.21
CA ALA A 396 -9.74 -3.08 -21.16
C ALA A 396 -10.96 -4.01 -20.97
N HIS A 397 -11.35 -4.33 -19.72
CA HIS A 397 -12.56 -5.13 -19.47
C HIS A 397 -13.83 -4.41 -19.92
N THR A 398 -13.92 -3.10 -19.69
CA THR A 398 -15.05 -2.29 -20.20
C THR A 398 -15.13 -2.37 -21.72
N LYS A 399 -14.01 -2.18 -22.44
CA LYS A 399 -13.93 -2.28 -23.91
C LYS A 399 -14.32 -3.66 -24.43
N LEU A 400 -13.89 -4.71 -23.76
CA LEU A 400 -14.25 -6.09 -24.14
C LEU A 400 -15.74 -6.38 -23.91
N LYS A 401 -16.32 -5.82 -22.82
CA LYS A 401 -17.77 -5.89 -22.61
C LYS A 401 -18.55 -5.13 -23.68
N GLU A 402 -18.11 -3.93 -24.06
CA GLU A 402 -18.72 -3.17 -25.16
C GLU A 402 -18.79 -3.96 -26.47
N ARG A 403 -17.76 -4.77 -26.80
CA ARG A 403 -17.80 -5.68 -27.97
C ARG A 403 -18.94 -6.69 -27.86
N LEU A 404 -19.08 -7.36 -26.69
CA LEU A 404 -20.19 -8.29 -26.48
C LEU A 404 -21.55 -7.60 -26.58
N ASP A 405 -21.69 -6.41 -26.02
CA ASP A 405 -22.94 -5.63 -26.08
C ASP A 405 -23.30 -5.25 -27.54
N ASN A 406 -22.29 -5.09 -28.41
CA ASN A 406 -22.45 -4.83 -29.85
C ASN A 406 -22.63 -6.12 -30.69
N GLY A 407 -22.68 -7.29 -30.06
CA GLY A 407 -22.85 -8.59 -30.73
C GLY A 407 -21.57 -9.16 -31.34
N GLU A 408 -20.40 -8.64 -30.97
CA GLU A 408 -19.10 -9.17 -31.34
C GLU A 408 -18.66 -10.27 -30.37
N GLU A 409 -17.78 -11.17 -30.80
CA GLU A 409 -17.18 -12.15 -29.91
C GLU A 409 -15.99 -11.57 -29.13
N LEU A 410 -15.71 -12.17 -27.96
CA LEU A 410 -14.47 -11.90 -27.25
C LEU A 410 -13.26 -12.39 -28.04
N PRO A 411 -12.13 -11.65 -28.01
CA PRO A 411 -10.91 -12.04 -28.71
C PRO A 411 -10.42 -13.44 -28.32
N GLN A 412 -9.89 -14.18 -29.28
CA GLN A 412 -9.41 -15.55 -29.04
C GLN A 412 -8.32 -15.62 -27.98
N TYR A 413 -7.42 -14.62 -27.93
CA TYR A 413 -6.37 -14.57 -26.90
C TYR A 413 -6.92 -14.51 -25.48
N PHE A 414 -8.15 -13.96 -25.29
CA PHE A 414 -8.81 -13.87 -23.98
C PHE A 414 -9.49 -15.19 -23.56
N LYS A 415 -9.71 -16.10 -24.55
CA LYS A 415 -10.18 -17.47 -24.33
C LYS A 415 -9.00 -18.44 -24.09
N ASP A 416 -7.89 -18.24 -24.80
CA ASP A 416 -6.76 -19.18 -24.82
C ASP A 416 -5.79 -18.99 -23.64
N HIS A 417 -5.72 -17.80 -23.06
CA HIS A 417 -4.71 -17.47 -22.07
C HIS A 417 -5.31 -17.04 -20.72
N MET A 418 -4.51 -17.24 -19.66
CA MET A 418 -4.77 -16.65 -18.36
C MET A 418 -4.79 -15.12 -18.43
N VAL A 419 -5.68 -14.47 -17.68
CA VAL A 419 -5.78 -13.01 -17.60
C VAL A 419 -5.21 -12.51 -16.29
N TYR A 420 -4.16 -11.71 -16.38
CA TYR A 420 -3.51 -11.06 -15.25
C TYR A 420 -3.99 -9.60 -15.11
N TYR A 421 -4.63 -9.29 -14.00
CA TYR A 421 -5.05 -7.93 -13.70
C TYR A 421 -3.86 -7.15 -13.14
N ALA A 422 -3.13 -6.49 -14.01
CA ALA A 422 -1.90 -5.80 -13.69
C ALA A 422 -1.74 -4.52 -14.56
N GLY A 423 -0.79 -3.68 -14.18
CA GLY A 423 -0.40 -2.53 -14.98
C GLY A 423 1.01 -2.10 -14.57
N PRO A 424 1.97 -2.06 -15.50
CA PRO A 424 3.37 -1.72 -15.21
C PRO A 424 3.54 -0.23 -14.89
N ALA A 425 4.61 0.09 -14.17
CA ALA A 425 5.19 1.42 -14.14
C ALA A 425 5.95 1.71 -15.45
N LYS A 426 6.55 2.89 -15.61
CA LYS A 426 7.36 3.22 -16.78
C LYS A 426 8.47 2.19 -16.97
N LYS A 427 8.70 1.81 -18.22
CA LYS A 427 9.73 0.83 -18.60
C LYS A 427 11.09 1.53 -18.72
N PRO A 428 12.14 1.07 -17.98
CA PRO A 428 13.52 1.47 -18.26
C PRO A 428 13.96 1.03 -19.67
N GLU A 429 14.89 1.77 -20.30
CA GLU A 429 15.31 1.48 -21.68
C GLU A 429 15.82 0.04 -21.87
N ASP A 430 16.64 -0.44 -20.97
CA ASP A 430 17.32 -1.75 -21.04
C ASP A 430 16.53 -2.90 -20.41
N MET A 431 15.28 -2.67 -20.01
CA MET A 431 14.45 -3.69 -19.36
C MET A 431 13.23 -4.08 -20.21
N VAL A 432 12.70 -5.26 -19.95
CA VAL A 432 11.49 -5.76 -20.62
C VAL A 432 10.25 -5.03 -20.13
N SER A 433 10.20 -4.70 -18.82
CA SER A 433 9.07 -4.05 -18.16
C SER A 433 9.54 -3.11 -17.06
N GLY A 434 8.76 -2.10 -16.72
CA GLY A 434 8.86 -1.41 -15.45
C GLY A 434 8.30 -2.28 -14.31
N SER A 435 8.40 -1.82 -13.07
CA SER A 435 7.82 -2.53 -11.92
C SER A 435 6.38 -2.93 -12.23
N LEU A 436 6.10 -4.24 -12.13
CA LEU A 436 4.83 -4.83 -12.53
C LEU A 436 4.28 -5.68 -11.38
N GLY A 437 3.04 -5.44 -10.99
CA GLY A 437 2.41 -6.20 -9.93
C GLY A 437 0.89 -6.22 -10.06
N PRO A 438 0.23 -7.08 -9.27
CA PRO A 438 -1.21 -7.27 -9.35
C PRO A 438 -1.98 -6.03 -8.93
N THR A 439 -3.07 -5.76 -9.65
CA THR A 439 -4.10 -4.84 -9.20
C THR A 439 -5.17 -5.57 -8.38
N THR A 440 -6.00 -4.83 -7.68
CA THR A 440 -7.12 -5.35 -6.89
C THR A 440 -8.14 -6.05 -7.78
N GLY A 441 -8.38 -7.34 -7.54
CA GLY A 441 -9.20 -8.20 -8.39
C GLY A 441 -10.67 -7.83 -8.43
N ASN A 442 -11.26 -7.42 -7.29
CA ASN A 442 -12.70 -7.20 -7.15
C ASN A 442 -13.28 -6.09 -8.06
N ARG A 443 -12.44 -5.23 -8.63
CA ARG A 443 -12.88 -4.22 -9.61
C ARG A 443 -13.39 -4.86 -10.91
N MET A 444 -12.90 -6.05 -11.25
CA MET A 444 -13.32 -6.81 -12.43
C MET A 444 -14.41 -7.85 -12.13
N ASP A 445 -14.89 -7.96 -10.91
CA ASP A 445 -15.93 -8.93 -10.52
C ASP A 445 -17.20 -8.86 -11.38
N PRO A 446 -17.70 -7.67 -11.79
CA PRO A 446 -18.89 -7.57 -12.63
C PRO A 446 -18.78 -8.25 -14.00
N TYR A 447 -17.58 -8.51 -14.48
CA TYR A 447 -17.34 -9.11 -15.81
C TYR A 447 -17.17 -10.62 -15.79
N VAL A 448 -16.87 -11.22 -14.61
CA VAL A 448 -16.36 -12.60 -14.52
C VAL A 448 -17.37 -13.63 -15.03
N ASP A 449 -18.61 -13.63 -14.51
CA ASP A 449 -19.63 -14.60 -14.93
C ASP A 449 -19.93 -14.49 -16.43
N LEU A 450 -20.03 -13.25 -16.95
CA LEU A 450 -20.25 -12.99 -18.36
C LEU A 450 -19.10 -13.53 -19.22
N PHE A 451 -17.85 -13.20 -18.90
CA PHE A 451 -16.71 -13.62 -19.70
C PHE A 451 -16.49 -15.14 -19.64
N GLN A 452 -16.62 -15.74 -18.47
CA GLN A 452 -16.52 -17.19 -18.31
C GLN A 452 -17.64 -17.95 -19.04
N SER A 453 -18.85 -17.38 -19.14
CA SER A 453 -19.94 -17.98 -19.94
C SER A 453 -19.62 -18.04 -21.44
N HIS A 454 -18.68 -17.19 -21.93
CA HIS A 454 -18.15 -17.21 -23.29
C HIS A 454 -16.83 -17.99 -23.43
N GLY A 455 -16.44 -18.72 -22.37
CA GLY A 455 -15.17 -19.49 -22.33
C GLY A 455 -13.92 -18.62 -22.26
N ALA A 456 -14.04 -17.36 -21.85
CA ALA A 456 -12.93 -16.42 -21.75
C ALA A 456 -12.61 -16.12 -20.27
N SER A 457 -11.38 -15.66 -19.98
CA SER A 457 -10.93 -15.34 -18.62
C SER A 457 -11.18 -16.48 -17.59
N MET A 458 -11.04 -17.74 -18.07
CA MET A 458 -11.27 -18.91 -17.24
C MET A 458 -10.25 -19.05 -16.12
N LEU A 459 -9.05 -18.53 -16.30
CA LEU A 459 -7.98 -18.47 -15.32
C LEU A 459 -7.59 -17.01 -15.09
N MET A 460 -7.80 -16.52 -13.88
CA MET A 460 -7.56 -15.13 -13.50
C MET A 460 -6.41 -15.04 -12.50
N LEU A 461 -5.56 -14.02 -12.62
CA LEU A 461 -4.49 -13.69 -11.68
C LEU A 461 -4.63 -12.23 -11.22
N ALA A 462 -4.69 -11.99 -9.92
CA ALA A 462 -4.77 -10.63 -9.35
C ALA A 462 -4.38 -10.65 -7.87
N LYS A 463 -4.77 -9.65 -7.10
CA LYS A 463 -4.63 -9.64 -5.64
C LYS A 463 -5.96 -9.37 -4.92
N GLY A 464 -6.05 -9.90 -3.70
CA GLY A 464 -7.10 -9.57 -2.75
C GLY A 464 -8.38 -10.41 -2.87
N ASN A 465 -9.31 -10.08 -1.99
CA ASN A 465 -10.60 -10.74 -1.90
C ASN A 465 -11.46 -10.47 -3.15
N ARG A 466 -12.27 -11.45 -3.51
CA ARG A 466 -13.29 -11.32 -4.56
C ARG A 466 -14.68 -11.44 -3.93
N THR A 467 -15.71 -11.02 -4.65
CA THR A 467 -17.11 -11.19 -4.23
C THR A 467 -17.55 -12.67 -4.39
N GLN A 468 -18.63 -13.04 -3.70
CA GLN A 468 -19.22 -14.38 -3.83
C GLN A 468 -19.56 -14.71 -5.28
N ALA A 469 -19.99 -13.71 -6.06
CA ALA A 469 -20.31 -13.90 -7.48
C ALA A 469 -19.16 -14.51 -8.30
N VAL A 470 -17.90 -14.19 -7.96
CA VAL A 470 -16.72 -14.79 -8.61
C VAL A 470 -16.55 -16.26 -8.22
N THR A 471 -16.75 -16.59 -6.94
CA THR A 471 -16.70 -17.97 -6.47
C THR A 471 -17.78 -18.81 -7.17
N ASP A 472 -18.99 -18.27 -7.27
CA ASP A 472 -20.11 -18.93 -7.95
C ASP A 472 -19.86 -19.10 -9.46
N ALA A 473 -19.29 -18.09 -10.13
CA ALA A 473 -18.92 -18.15 -11.53
C ALA A 473 -17.82 -19.21 -11.79
N CYS A 474 -16.76 -19.25 -10.97
CA CYS A 474 -15.72 -20.26 -11.06
C CYS A 474 -16.29 -21.67 -10.92
N LYS A 475 -17.19 -21.88 -9.93
CA LYS A 475 -17.87 -23.17 -9.74
C LYS A 475 -18.76 -23.54 -10.92
N LYS A 476 -19.50 -22.57 -11.48
CA LYS A 476 -20.46 -22.76 -12.56
C LYS A 476 -19.77 -23.09 -13.89
N HIS A 477 -18.68 -22.42 -14.19
CA HIS A 477 -18.00 -22.47 -15.48
C HIS A 477 -16.69 -23.27 -15.46
N GLY A 478 -16.23 -23.71 -14.29
CA GLY A 478 -14.95 -24.43 -14.14
C GLY A 478 -13.73 -23.52 -14.15
N GLY A 479 -13.89 -22.25 -13.75
CA GLY A 479 -12.80 -21.28 -13.72
C GLY A 479 -12.00 -21.29 -12.42
N PHE A 480 -10.89 -20.51 -12.40
CA PHE A 480 -10.02 -20.34 -11.24
C PHE A 480 -9.63 -18.89 -11.03
N TYR A 481 -9.43 -18.52 -9.76
CA TYR A 481 -8.79 -17.28 -9.38
C TYR A 481 -7.49 -17.57 -8.61
N LEU A 482 -6.37 -17.07 -9.12
CA LEU A 482 -5.07 -17.15 -8.49
C LEU A 482 -4.70 -15.80 -7.89
N GLY A 483 -4.00 -15.83 -6.75
CA GLY A 483 -3.42 -14.66 -6.12
C GLY A 483 -1.96 -14.46 -6.50
N SER A 484 -1.60 -13.25 -6.93
CA SER A 484 -0.22 -12.82 -7.11
C SER A 484 0.24 -12.01 -5.90
N ILE A 485 1.53 -12.07 -5.56
CA ILE A 485 2.10 -11.35 -4.41
C ILE A 485 2.03 -9.84 -4.66
N GLY A 486 1.32 -9.14 -3.78
CA GLY A 486 1.31 -7.68 -3.80
C GLY A 486 2.47 -7.08 -3.03
N GLY A 487 3.01 -5.96 -3.50
CA GLY A 487 4.15 -5.29 -2.87
C GLY A 487 5.53 -5.75 -3.37
N SER A 488 5.59 -6.67 -4.33
CA SER A 488 6.82 -7.24 -4.87
C SER A 488 7.02 -6.93 -6.37
N ALA A 489 6.70 -5.70 -6.79
CA ALA A 489 6.60 -5.37 -8.22
C ALA A 489 7.95 -5.29 -8.95
N ALA A 490 9.02 -4.92 -8.28
CA ALA A 490 10.34 -4.85 -8.86
C ALA A 490 10.89 -6.25 -9.19
N ILE A 491 10.78 -7.19 -8.22
CA ILE A 491 11.23 -8.58 -8.44
C ILE A 491 10.36 -9.28 -9.49
N LEU A 492 9.04 -9.06 -9.49
CA LEU A 492 8.16 -9.66 -10.50
C LEU A 492 8.56 -9.22 -11.91
N ALA A 493 8.85 -7.95 -12.11
CA ALA A 493 9.31 -7.42 -13.39
C ALA A 493 10.69 -7.93 -13.80
N GLN A 494 11.65 -7.96 -12.87
CA GLN A 494 13.05 -8.29 -13.20
C GLN A 494 13.28 -9.78 -13.39
N GLU A 495 12.68 -10.64 -12.57
CA GLU A 495 13.02 -12.07 -12.55
C GLU A 495 12.08 -12.90 -13.43
N PHE A 496 10.78 -12.57 -13.44
CA PHE A 496 9.79 -13.48 -14.02
C PHE A 496 9.25 -13.05 -15.39
N VAL A 497 9.31 -11.75 -15.75
CA VAL A 497 8.84 -11.26 -17.05
C VAL A 497 9.93 -11.42 -18.11
N LYS A 498 9.62 -12.17 -19.18
CA LYS A 498 10.56 -12.44 -20.28
C LYS A 498 10.27 -11.61 -21.53
N SER A 499 9.00 -11.32 -21.81
CA SER A 499 8.59 -10.40 -22.86
C SER A 499 7.28 -9.70 -22.53
N LEU A 500 7.06 -8.52 -23.10
CA LEU A 500 5.84 -7.73 -22.92
C LEU A 500 5.53 -6.99 -24.22
N ASN A 501 4.42 -7.35 -24.88
CA ASN A 501 4.02 -6.80 -26.17
C ASN A 501 2.57 -6.29 -26.10
N CYS A 502 2.32 -5.05 -26.53
CA CYS A 502 0.97 -4.51 -26.61
C CYS A 502 0.19 -5.19 -27.75
N LEU A 503 -1.01 -5.69 -27.43
CA LEU A 503 -1.91 -6.33 -28.40
C LEU A 503 -2.98 -5.36 -28.90
N GLU A 504 -3.66 -4.65 -27.99
CA GLU A 504 -4.77 -3.76 -28.32
C GLU A 504 -4.77 -2.54 -27.41
N TYR A 505 -5.35 -1.45 -27.89
CA TYR A 505 -5.56 -0.18 -27.18
C TYR A 505 -4.26 0.47 -26.66
N PRO A 506 -3.22 0.64 -27.51
CA PRO A 506 -1.94 1.21 -27.06
C PRO A 506 -2.09 2.64 -26.49
N GLU A 507 -3.10 3.37 -26.92
CA GLU A 507 -3.45 4.71 -26.41
C GLU A 507 -3.83 4.72 -24.93
N LEU A 508 -4.26 3.58 -24.39
CA LEU A 508 -4.61 3.44 -22.97
C LEU A 508 -3.40 3.25 -22.06
N GLY A 509 -2.18 3.13 -22.62
CA GLY A 509 -0.96 2.97 -21.86
C GLY A 509 -1.01 1.77 -20.89
N MET A 510 -0.97 2.01 -19.57
CA MET A 510 -1.04 0.93 -18.57
C MET A 510 -2.39 0.19 -18.52
N GLU A 511 -3.42 0.71 -19.14
CA GLU A 511 -4.76 0.09 -19.28
C GLU A 511 -4.94 -0.66 -20.61
N ALA A 512 -3.92 -0.65 -21.49
CA ALA A 512 -3.90 -1.42 -22.73
C ALA A 512 -3.95 -2.92 -22.47
N VAL A 513 -4.25 -3.68 -23.50
CA VAL A 513 -4.14 -5.15 -23.48
C VAL A 513 -2.74 -5.55 -23.92
N TRP A 514 -2.06 -6.31 -23.06
CA TRP A 514 -0.70 -6.77 -23.33
C TRP A 514 -0.63 -8.30 -23.33
N LYS A 515 0.22 -8.87 -24.18
CA LYS A 515 0.69 -10.24 -24.06
C LYS A 515 2.05 -10.26 -23.38
N MET A 516 2.17 -11.06 -22.33
CA MET A 516 3.35 -11.20 -21.51
C MET A 516 3.79 -12.68 -21.49
N GLU A 517 5.08 -12.90 -21.64
CA GLU A 517 5.69 -14.22 -21.38
C GLU A 517 6.34 -14.18 -19.99
N VAL A 518 6.09 -15.22 -19.21
CA VAL A 518 6.65 -15.36 -17.86
C VAL A 518 7.36 -16.70 -17.70
N GLU A 519 8.31 -16.74 -16.75
CA GLU A 519 8.99 -17.97 -16.34
C GLU A 519 9.05 -18.02 -14.81
N GLY A 520 8.45 -19.06 -14.24
CA GLY A 520 8.48 -19.27 -12.80
C GLY A 520 7.66 -18.29 -11.96
N LEU A 521 6.71 -17.56 -12.56
CA LEU A 521 5.91 -16.54 -11.87
C LEU A 521 5.13 -17.16 -10.70
N PRO A 522 5.37 -16.72 -9.44
CA PRO A 522 4.70 -17.28 -8.28
C PRO A 522 3.25 -16.82 -8.16
N ALA A 523 2.36 -17.78 -7.88
CA ALA A 523 0.95 -17.51 -7.60
C ALA A 523 0.37 -18.52 -6.61
N PHE A 524 -0.85 -18.28 -6.13
CA PHE A 524 -1.54 -19.11 -5.15
C PHE A 524 -2.98 -19.34 -5.58
N ILE A 525 -3.49 -20.57 -5.50
CA ILE A 525 -4.89 -20.87 -5.79
C ILE A 525 -5.76 -20.26 -4.67
N LEU A 526 -6.63 -19.32 -5.00
CA LEU A 526 -7.50 -18.63 -4.05
C LEU A 526 -8.98 -18.99 -4.22
N VAL A 527 -9.45 -19.24 -5.45
CA VAL A 527 -10.79 -19.78 -5.74
C VAL A 527 -10.63 -20.86 -6.78
N ASP A 528 -11.25 -22.02 -6.52
CA ASP A 528 -11.21 -23.17 -7.41
C ASP A 528 -12.55 -23.42 -8.16
N ASP A 529 -12.52 -24.38 -9.09
CA ASP A 529 -13.64 -24.83 -9.90
C ASP A 529 -14.73 -25.58 -9.11
N LYS A 530 -14.48 -25.87 -7.82
CA LYS A 530 -15.43 -26.55 -6.91
C LYS A 530 -16.19 -25.55 -6.05
N GLY A 531 -15.80 -24.26 -6.11
CA GLY A 531 -16.35 -23.18 -5.29
C GLY A 531 -15.72 -23.07 -3.90
N ASN A 532 -14.53 -23.64 -3.71
CA ASN A 532 -13.76 -23.36 -2.50
C ASN A 532 -13.10 -21.99 -2.64
N ASN A 533 -13.20 -21.18 -1.59
CA ASN A 533 -12.65 -19.84 -1.53
C ASN A 533 -11.76 -19.71 -0.29
N PHE A 534 -10.50 -19.38 -0.51
CA PHE A 534 -9.51 -19.18 0.55
C PHE A 534 -10.02 -18.23 1.65
N PHE A 535 -10.65 -17.14 1.27
CA PHE A 535 -11.08 -16.12 2.23
C PHE A 535 -12.22 -16.61 3.13
N ASP A 536 -13.12 -17.41 2.59
CA ASP A 536 -14.23 -18.01 3.35
C ASP A 536 -13.72 -19.09 4.31
N ILE A 537 -12.78 -19.93 3.86
CA ILE A 537 -12.14 -20.95 4.70
C ILE A 537 -11.46 -20.31 5.91
N VAL A 538 -10.64 -19.28 5.65
CA VAL A 538 -9.90 -18.57 6.70
C VAL A 538 -10.86 -17.88 7.69
N GLN A 539 -11.94 -17.26 7.20
CA GLN A 539 -12.94 -16.62 8.06
C GLN A 539 -13.67 -17.63 8.94
N ASN A 540 -14.08 -18.77 8.39
CA ASN A 540 -14.79 -19.82 9.12
C ASN A 540 -13.93 -20.47 10.20
N ASP A 541 -12.64 -20.69 9.94
CA ASP A 541 -11.68 -21.24 10.90
C ASP A 541 -11.35 -20.25 12.03
N SER A 542 -11.31 -18.96 11.72
CA SER A 542 -11.11 -17.90 12.72
C SER A 542 -12.31 -17.82 13.68
N CYS A 543 -13.54 -17.92 13.18
CA CYS A 543 -14.73 -17.92 14.01
C CYS A 543 -14.77 -19.10 14.98
N LYS A 544 -14.34 -20.29 14.57
CA LYS A 544 -14.28 -21.48 15.45
C LYS A 544 -13.25 -21.34 16.58
N LYS A 545 -12.17 -20.59 16.37
CA LYS A 545 -11.13 -20.35 17.38
C LYS A 545 -11.48 -19.23 18.36
N CYS A 546 -12.32 -18.27 17.96
CA CYS A 546 -12.77 -17.18 18.83
C CYS A 546 -13.93 -17.58 19.78
N VAL A 547 -14.57 -18.72 19.56
CA VAL A 547 -15.70 -19.24 20.38
C VAL A 547 -15.21 -20.21 21.47
N LYS A 548 -13.93 -20.54 21.50
CA LYS A 548 -13.29 -21.29 22.58
C LYS A 548 -12.47 -20.35 23.49
#